data_28ab955c1d9a94c26dfb8dbba5603636
#
_entry.id   28ab955c1d9a94c26dfb8dbba5603636
#
_cell.length_a   1.000
_cell.length_b   1.000
_cell.length_c   1.000
_cell.angle_alpha   90.00
_cell.angle_beta   90.00
_cell.angle_gamma   90.00
#
_symmetry.space_group_name_H-M   'P 1'
#
loop_
_entity.id
_entity.type
_entity.pdbx_description
1 polymer ?
#
loop_
_entity_poly.entity_id
_entity_poly.type
_entity_poly.pdbx_seq_one_letter_code
_entity_poly.pdbx_strand_id
1 'polypeptide(L)'
;MKELEYVLPGEIEKRSFEIIGQELKEMHITIPADEEPVTKRVIHTSADFEYAHTMTYSKNAVQIAKQLIANGADIVTDTNMALAGINKKVLARYGGVAHCFMAD
;
A
#
# COMPACT_ATOMS: atom_id res chain seq x y z
N MET A 1 -27.02 20.62 -0.39
CA MET A 1 -26.36 20.26 -0.30
C MET A 1 -25.97 19.84 0.16
N LYS A 2 -25.71 19.43 0.16
CA LYS A 2 -25.26 18.96 0.57
C LYS A 2 -24.45 18.64 0.76
N GLU A 3 -24.46 18.51 0.74
CA GLU A 3 -23.84 18.25 1.24
C GLU A 3 -22.80 17.96 1.21
N LEU A 4 -22.35 18.42 1.13
CA LEU A 4 -21.13 18.13 1.20
C LEU A 4 -20.79 17.53 2.35
N GLU A 5 -20.46 16.45 2.29
CA GLU A 5 -20.17 15.77 3.41
C GLU A 5 -18.78 15.97 3.79
N TYR A 6 -18.56 16.07 5.00
CA TYR A 6 -17.25 15.97 5.52
C TYR A 6 -16.87 14.54 5.66
N VAL A 7 -16.01 14.07 4.78
CA VAL A 7 -15.49 12.72 4.82
C VAL A 7 -14.06 12.81 5.30
N LEU A 8 -13.75 12.15 6.41
CA LEU A 8 -12.39 12.13 6.92
C LEU A 8 -11.45 11.45 5.92
N PRO A 9 -10.18 11.84 5.86
CA PRO A 9 -9.25 11.23 4.90
C PRO A 9 -9.23 9.70 4.95
N GLY A 10 -9.32 9.12 6.15
CA GLY A 10 -9.36 7.66 6.27
C GLY A 10 -10.61 7.05 5.66
N GLU A 11 -11.74 7.77 5.73
CA GLU A 11 -12.98 7.29 5.14
C GLU A 11 -12.99 7.43 3.63
N ILE A 12 -12.35 8.48 3.11
CA ILE A 12 -12.22 8.63 1.66
C ILE A 12 -11.41 7.48 1.11
N GLU A 13 -10.33 7.13 1.76
CA GLU A 13 -9.49 6.03 1.33
C GLU A 13 -10.24 4.70 1.40
N LYS A 14 -10.95 4.47 2.50
CA LYS A 14 -11.72 3.25 2.67
C LYS A 14 -12.77 3.11 1.57
N ARG A 15 -13.48 4.20 1.28
CA ARG A 15 -14.49 4.19 0.23
C ARG A 15 -13.87 3.93 -1.14
N SER A 16 -12.72 4.55 -1.40
CA SER A 16 -12.00 4.33 -2.64
C SER A 16 -11.62 2.85 -2.79
N PHE A 17 -11.14 2.24 -1.71
CA PHE A 17 -10.78 0.82 -1.74
C PHE A 17 -11.99 -0.07 -1.95
N GLU A 18 -13.14 0.30 -1.41
CA GLU A 18 -14.37 -0.45 -1.64
C GLU A 18 -14.79 -0.37 -3.10
N ILE A 19 -14.67 0.81 -3.70
CA ILE A 19 -15.01 1.00 -5.11
C ILE A 19 -14.07 0.17 -5.99
N ILE A 20 -12.77 0.22 -5.69
CA ILE A 20 -11.79 -0.58 -6.43
C ILE A 20 -12.12 -2.07 -6.31
N GLY A 21 -12.46 -2.53 -5.11
CA GLY A 21 -12.83 -3.91 -4.90
C GLY A 21 -14.06 -4.32 -5.71
N GLN A 22 -15.05 -3.43 -5.78
CA GLN A 22 -16.25 -3.71 -6.55
C GLN A 22 -15.94 -3.77 -8.05
N GLU A 23 -15.10 -2.88 -8.55
CA GLU A 23 -14.76 -2.88 -9.95
C GLU A 23 -13.93 -4.10 -10.34
N LEU A 24 -13.02 -4.53 -9.45
CA LEU A 24 -12.25 -5.75 -9.69
C LEU A 24 -13.19 -6.95 -9.79
N LYS A 25 -14.20 -6.99 -8.92
CA LYS A 25 -15.17 -8.06 -8.93
C LYS A 25 -15.95 -8.07 -10.25
N GLU A 26 -16.35 -6.90 -10.74
CA GLU A 26 -17.06 -6.78 -12.00
C GLU A 26 -16.18 -7.19 -13.18
N MET A 27 -14.88 -7.01 -13.06
CA MET A 27 -13.93 -7.43 -14.09
C MET A 27 -13.55 -8.90 -13.95
N HIS A 28 -14.13 -9.61 -12.98
CA HIS A 28 -13.85 -11.01 -12.69
C HIS A 28 -12.39 -11.27 -12.33
N ILE A 29 -11.77 -10.32 -11.64
CA ILE A 29 -10.40 -10.45 -11.17
C ILE A 29 -10.43 -10.80 -9.69
N THR A 30 -9.74 -11.89 -9.34
CA THR A 30 -9.62 -12.33 -7.95
C THR A 30 -8.18 -12.15 -7.51
N ILE A 31 -7.99 -11.48 -6.37
CA ILE A 31 -6.67 -11.25 -5.80
C ILE A 31 -6.62 -11.98 -4.46
N PRO A 32 -5.56 -12.74 -4.17
CA PRO A 32 -5.44 -13.39 -2.87
C PRO A 32 -5.59 -12.40 -1.72
N ALA A 33 -6.23 -12.83 -0.66
CA ALA A 33 -6.63 -11.94 0.43
C ALA A 33 -5.45 -11.19 1.05
N ASP A 34 -4.29 -11.83 1.17
CA ASP A 34 -3.13 -11.19 1.78
C ASP A 34 -2.46 -10.17 0.86
N GLU A 35 -2.65 -10.30 -0.47
CA GLU A 35 -2.10 -9.35 -1.44
C GLU A 35 -3.05 -8.22 -1.76
N GLU A 36 -4.32 -8.37 -1.41
CA GLU A 36 -5.35 -7.42 -1.79
C GLU A 36 -5.09 -6.01 -1.28
N PRO A 37 -4.75 -5.80 -0.01
CA PRO A 37 -4.51 -4.43 0.47
C PRO A 37 -3.37 -3.73 -0.26
N VAL A 38 -2.30 -4.43 -0.57
CA VAL A 38 -1.15 -3.85 -1.27
C VAL A 38 -1.53 -3.52 -2.71
N THR A 39 -2.17 -4.46 -3.40
CA THR A 39 -2.56 -4.27 -4.79
C THR A 39 -3.57 -3.13 -4.93
N LYS A 40 -4.55 -3.06 -4.03
CA LYS A 40 -5.52 -1.97 -4.04
C LYS A 40 -4.87 -0.63 -3.79
N ARG A 41 -3.86 -0.58 -2.92
CA ARG A 41 -3.14 0.65 -2.66
C ARG A 41 -2.42 1.14 -3.92
N VAL A 42 -1.81 0.23 -4.66
CA VAL A 42 -1.13 0.58 -5.91
C VAL A 42 -2.14 1.10 -6.92
N ILE A 43 -3.29 0.44 -7.06
CA ILE A 43 -4.34 0.87 -7.97
C ILE A 43 -4.87 2.24 -7.57
N HIS A 44 -5.11 2.44 -6.27
CA HIS A 44 -5.62 3.70 -5.76
C HIS A 44 -4.67 4.86 -6.06
N THR A 45 -3.38 4.64 -5.86
CA THR A 45 -2.37 5.66 -6.05
C THR A 45 -2.14 5.99 -7.52
N SER A 46 -2.16 4.98 -8.38
CA SER A 46 -1.85 5.15 -9.80
C SER A 46 -3.09 5.37 -10.66
N ALA A 47 -4.27 5.06 -10.14
CA ALA A 47 -5.53 5.05 -10.89
C ALA A 47 -5.46 4.09 -12.08
N ASP A 48 -4.67 3.03 -11.99
CA ASP A 48 -4.43 2.12 -13.10
C ASP A 48 -4.75 0.69 -12.67
N PHE A 49 -5.86 0.15 -13.18
CA PHE A 49 -6.32 -1.20 -12.85
C PHE A 49 -5.45 -2.29 -13.47
N GLU A 50 -4.59 -1.93 -14.42
CA GLU A 50 -3.71 -2.90 -15.04
C GLU A 50 -2.77 -3.54 -14.02
N TYR A 51 -2.48 -2.85 -12.92
CA TYR A 51 -1.66 -3.42 -11.86
C TYR A 51 -2.26 -4.67 -11.23
N ALA A 52 -3.57 -4.87 -11.34
CA ALA A 52 -4.18 -6.11 -10.88
C ALA A 52 -3.66 -7.32 -11.66
N HIS A 53 -3.22 -7.11 -12.91
CA HIS A 53 -2.68 -8.17 -13.74
C HIS A 53 -1.16 -8.24 -13.69
N THR A 54 -0.49 -7.11 -13.48
CA THR A 54 0.96 -7.05 -13.64
C THR A 54 1.74 -7.18 -12.36
N MET A 55 1.11 -6.93 -11.21
CA MET A 55 1.80 -7.11 -9.93
C MET A 55 2.02 -8.58 -9.67
N THR A 56 3.25 -8.92 -9.30
CA THR A 56 3.60 -10.29 -8.96
C THR A 56 4.19 -10.32 -7.56
N TYR A 57 3.90 -11.39 -6.84
CA TYR A 57 4.33 -11.55 -5.46
C TYR A 57 4.96 -12.93 -5.31
N SER A 58 6.05 -13.00 -4.58
CA SER A 58 6.55 -14.31 -4.16
C SER A 58 5.60 -14.88 -3.09
N LYS A 59 5.74 -16.17 -2.84
CA LYS A 59 4.87 -16.85 -1.88
C LYS A 59 4.97 -16.18 -0.52
N ASN A 60 3.81 -15.80 0.05
CA ASN A 60 3.70 -15.19 1.38
C ASN A 60 4.47 -13.87 1.50
N ALA A 61 4.70 -13.18 0.39
CA ALA A 61 5.54 -11.95 0.39
C ALA A 61 5.03 -10.91 1.38
N VAL A 62 3.72 -10.64 1.37
CA VAL A 62 3.15 -9.60 2.25
C VAL A 62 3.27 -10.00 3.70
N GLN A 63 3.00 -11.27 4.01
CA GLN A 63 3.10 -11.74 5.39
C GLN A 63 4.54 -11.71 5.89
N ILE A 64 5.48 -12.11 5.05
CA ILE A 64 6.90 -12.07 5.39
C ILE A 64 7.34 -10.63 5.63
N ALA A 65 6.92 -9.70 4.76
CA ALA A 65 7.26 -8.29 4.91
C ALA A 65 6.73 -7.73 6.23
N LYS A 66 5.48 -8.07 6.57
CA LYS A 66 4.89 -7.62 7.83
C LYS A 66 5.67 -8.14 9.03
N GLN A 67 6.08 -9.40 8.98
CA GLN A 67 6.85 -9.98 10.07
C GLN A 67 8.22 -9.34 10.22
N LEU A 68 8.88 -9.08 9.10
CA LEU A 68 10.19 -8.43 9.14
C LEU A 68 10.08 -7.03 9.74
N ILE A 69 9.09 -6.26 9.32
CA ILE A 69 8.90 -4.91 9.86
C ILE A 69 8.57 -4.98 11.34
N ALA A 70 7.69 -5.91 11.74
CA ALA A 70 7.31 -6.07 13.14
C ALA A 70 8.51 -6.45 14.02
N ASN A 71 9.51 -7.09 13.43
CA ASN A 71 10.71 -7.51 14.15
C ASN A 71 11.87 -6.51 14.02
N GLY A 72 11.57 -5.31 13.53
CA GLY A 72 12.56 -4.23 13.53
C GLY A 72 13.42 -4.13 12.30
N ALA A 73 13.03 -4.72 11.19
CA ALA A 73 13.80 -4.61 9.96
C ALA A 73 13.82 -3.18 9.45
N ASP A 74 14.93 -2.79 8.86
CA ASP A 74 15.05 -1.50 8.21
C ASP A 74 14.46 -1.55 6.82
N ILE A 75 14.14 -0.39 6.28
CA ILE A 75 13.68 -0.24 4.90
C ILE A 75 14.73 0.58 4.14
N VAL A 76 15.11 0.08 2.98
CA VAL A 76 16.10 0.76 2.13
C VAL A 76 15.41 1.16 0.84
N THR A 77 15.57 2.40 0.46
CA THR A 77 15.03 2.91 -0.80
C THR A 77 16.16 3.38 -1.70
N ASP A 78 15.88 3.47 -2.98
CA ASP A 78 16.83 4.01 -3.94
C ASP A 78 16.48 5.44 -4.38
N THR A 79 15.39 6.01 -3.88
CA THR A 79 15.04 7.40 -4.18
C THR A 79 14.63 8.12 -2.91
N ASN A 80 14.82 9.44 -2.90
CA ASN A 80 14.37 10.26 -1.79
C ASN A 80 12.85 10.36 -1.73
N MET A 81 12.19 10.28 -2.89
CA MET A 81 10.73 10.31 -2.91
C MET A 81 10.16 9.10 -2.18
N ALA A 82 10.70 7.93 -2.45
CA ALA A 82 10.26 6.72 -1.75
C ALA A 82 10.55 6.81 -0.26
N LEU A 83 11.73 7.34 0.10
CA LEU A 83 12.09 7.52 1.51
C LEU A 83 11.10 8.46 2.21
N ALA A 84 10.71 9.54 1.55
CA ALA A 84 9.78 10.50 2.12
C ALA A 84 8.38 9.91 2.31
N GLY A 85 8.03 8.91 1.50
CA GLY A 85 6.71 8.27 1.58
C GLY A 85 6.58 7.24 2.69
N ILE A 86 7.68 6.88 3.34
CA ILE A 86 7.63 5.89 4.42
C ILE A 86 7.18 6.56 5.70
N ASN A 87 6.26 5.91 6.42
CA ASN A 87 5.84 6.38 7.73
C ASN A 87 6.91 6.01 8.76
N LYS A 88 7.86 6.91 8.95
CA LYS A 88 9.03 6.65 9.78
C LYS A 88 8.70 6.52 11.25
N LYS A 89 7.65 7.21 11.69
CA LYS A 89 7.19 7.12 13.07
C LYS A 89 6.69 5.73 13.40
N VAL A 90 5.88 5.17 12.51
CA VAL A 90 5.35 3.82 12.72
C VAL A 90 6.48 2.81 12.61
N LEU A 91 7.37 2.97 11.64
CA LEU A 91 8.50 2.07 11.49
C LEU A 91 9.38 2.07 12.74
N ALA A 92 9.61 3.24 13.31
CA ALA A 92 10.43 3.37 14.52
C ALA A 92 9.82 2.66 15.72
N ARG A 93 8.50 2.57 15.78
CA ARG A 93 7.83 1.85 16.88
C ARG A 93 8.22 0.38 16.91
N TYR A 94 8.59 -0.16 15.77
CA TYR A 94 9.02 -1.56 15.66
C TYR A 94 10.53 -1.70 15.66
N GLY A 95 11.26 -0.58 15.78
CA GLY A 95 12.70 -0.60 15.85
C GLY A 95 13.42 -0.43 14.52
N GLY A 96 12.68 -0.19 13.43
CA GLY A 96 13.28 -0.05 12.12
C GLY A 96 13.67 1.38 11.80
N VAL A 97 14.56 1.52 10.84
CA VAL A 97 15.02 2.80 10.32
C VAL A 97 14.92 2.76 8.80
N ALA A 98 14.56 3.89 8.21
CA ALA A 98 14.49 4.00 6.75
C ALA A 98 15.75 4.67 6.22
N HIS A 99 16.29 4.12 5.14
CA HIS A 99 17.54 4.60 4.54
C HIS A 99 17.36 4.81 3.04
N CYS A 100 18.08 5.78 2.49
CA CYS A 100 18.14 5.96 1.05
C CYS A 100 19.61 6.06 0.67
N PHE A 101 20.08 5.11 -0.15
CA PHE A 101 21.48 5.03 -0.51
C PHE A 101 21.81 5.63 -1.87
N MET A 102 20.81 6.03 -2.61
CA MET A 102 21.03 6.63 -3.93
C MET A 102 21.02 8.15 -3.91
N ALA A 103 20.72 8.72 -2.76
CA ALA A 103 20.57 10.16 -2.68
C ALA A 103 21.85 10.76 -2.13
N ASP A 104 22.60 11.34 -2.94
CA ASP A 104 23.78 12.04 -2.47
C ASP A 104 23.83 13.45 -2.91
#